data_e809ceb9a2b780ffed6976b6584fde07
#
_entry.id   e809ceb9a2b780ffed6976b6584fde07
#
_cell.length_a   1.000
_cell.length_b   1.000
_cell.length_c   1.000
_cell.angle_alpha   90.00
_cell.angle_beta   90.00
_cell.angle_gamma   90.00
#
_symmetry.space_group_name_H-M   'P 1'
#
loop_
_entity.id
_entity.type
_entity.pdbx_description
1 polymer ?
#
loop_
_entity_poly.entity_id
_entity_poly.type
_entity_poly.pdbx_seq_one_letter_code
_entity_poly.pdbx_strand_id
1 'polypeptide(L)'
;MANVIEITDFSAPELDVYARLTEAQLLNRFEPAKGMFIAESPKVIHRALDGGYEPVSLLMERKDIAGAAREVLARCPGVPVYTADEELLCNLTGYHLTRGVLCAMRRPGLPTVEDICAGAARIVVLENVQNPTNVGAIFRSAAALGMDAVLLTPGCSGPLYRRSARVSMGTVFQIPWTFTGDWPGEGMAQLSRLGFKTAAMALSDDSISIDDRRLMAEEKLAVILGSEGDGLTETTIARCDYTIKIPMYHGVDSLNVAAASAVAFWQLRKG
;
A
#
# COMPACT_ATOMS: atom_id res chain seq x y z
N MET A 1 -25.89 -1.90 -19.59
CA MET A 1 -25.81 -3.36 -19.33
C MET A 1 -24.33 -3.70 -19.21
N ALA A 2 -23.97 -4.68 -18.35
CA ALA A 2 -22.60 -5.15 -18.26
C ALA A 2 -22.19 -5.85 -19.57
N ASN A 3 -20.98 -5.60 -20.05
CA ASN A 3 -20.41 -6.26 -21.23
C ASN A 3 -19.79 -7.60 -20.80
N VAL A 4 -20.64 -8.63 -20.67
CA VAL A 4 -20.23 -9.97 -20.18
C VAL A 4 -19.70 -10.80 -21.33
N ILE A 5 -18.50 -11.33 -21.17
CA ILE A 5 -17.76 -12.13 -22.13
C ILE A 5 -17.42 -13.48 -21.48
N GLU A 6 -17.97 -14.55 -22.04
CA GLU A 6 -17.64 -15.91 -21.61
C GLU A 6 -16.24 -16.29 -22.08
N ILE A 7 -15.39 -16.78 -21.17
CA ILE A 7 -14.04 -17.23 -21.49
C ILE A 7 -14.13 -18.59 -22.18
N THR A 8 -13.70 -18.63 -23.43
CA THR A 8 -13.59 -19.87 -24.24
C THR A 8 -12.16 -20.18 -24.64
N ASP A 9 -11.29 -19.17 -24.61
CA ASP A 9 -9.85 -19.29 -24.91
C ASP A 9 -9.02 -18.69 -23.75
N PHE A 10 -8.30 -19.55 -23.03
CA PHE A 10 -7.43 -19.15 -21.95
C PHE A 10 -6.14 -18.44 -22.42
N SER A 11 -5.79 -18.58 -23.69
CA SER A 11 -4.62 -17.92 -24.27
C SER A 11 -4.88 -16.48 -24.69
N ALA A 12 -6.13 -16.01 -24.61
CA ALA A 12 -6.53 -14.68 -24.99
C ALA A 12 -5.69 -13.61 -24.24
N PRO A 13 -5.05 -12.66 -24.96
CA PRO A 13 -4.15 -11.68 -24.36
C PRO A 13 -4.82 -10.79 -23.30
N GLU A 14 -6.12 -10.59 -23.40
CA GLU A 14 -6.92 -9.81 -22.45
C GLU A 14 -6.93 -10.41 -21.03
N LEU A 15 -6.64 -11.71 -20.90
CA LEU A 15 -6.56 -12.43 -19.64
C LEU A 15 -5.18 -12.42 -19.00
N ASP A 16 -4.13 -11.96 -19.72
CA ASP A 16 -2.76 -11.94 -19.23
C ASP A 16 -2.61 -11.18 -17.91
N VAL A 17 -3.32 -10.08 -17.78
CA VAL A 17 -3.32 -9.23 -16.60
C VAL A 17 -3.71 -9.97 -15.32
N TYR A 18 -4.52 -11.02 -15.43
CA TYR A 18 -5.00 -11.82 -14.30
C TYR A 18 -4.15 -13.05 -13.99
N ALA A 19 -3.47 -13.60 -15.00
CA ALA A 19 -2.89 -14.93 -14.93
C ALA A 19 -1.38 -14.99 -15.20
N ARG A 20 -0.88 -14.19 -16.14
CA ARG A 20 0.46 -14.35 -16.68
C ARG A 20 1.42 -13.21 -16.36
N LEU A 21 0.91 -12.03 -16.02
CA LEU A 21 1.76 -10.87 -15.71
C LEU A 21 2.12 -10.84 -14.22
N THR A 22 3.41 -10.70 -13.95
CA THR A 22 3.93 -10.43 -12.61
C THR A 22 3.63 -8.99 -12.19
N GLU A 23 3.72 -8.68 -10.90
CA GLU A 23 3.57 -7.32 -10.37
C GLU A 23 4.53 -6.31 -11.05
N ALA A 24 5.75 -6.75 -11.38
CA ALA A 24 6.73 -5.92 -12.08
C ALA A 24 6.32 -5.63 -13.53
N GLN A 25 5.73 -6.62 -14.22
CA GLN A 25 5.20 -6.44 -15.58
C GLN A 25 3.94 -5.57 -15.57
N LEU A 26 3.05 -5.78 -14.60
CA LEU A 26 1.86 -4.94 -14.41
C LEU A 26 2.24 -3.48 -14.13
N LEU A 27 3.30 -3.23 -13.37
CA LEU A 27 3.82 -1.88 -13.11
C LEU A 27 4.22 -1.15 -14.40
N ASN A 28 4.70 -1.88 -15.41
CA ASN A 28 5.12 -1.37 -16.71
C ASN A 28 6.03 -0.13 -16.62
N ARG A 29 7.24 -0.32 -16.07
CA ARG A 29 8.19 0.78 -15.83
C ARG A 29 8.64 1.52 -17.10
N PHE A 30 8.57 0.85 -18.27
CA PHE A 30 8.96 1.45 -19.55
C PHE A 30 7.86 2.35 -20.13
N GLU A 31 6.58 2.01 -19.87
CA GLU A 31 5.42 2.79 -20.31
C GLU A 31 4.45 2.97 -19.11
N PRO A 32 4.79 3.82 -18.13
CA PRO A 32 4.01 3.95 -16.88
C PRO A 32 2.53 4.27 -17.09
N ALA A 33 2.21 5.00 -18.19
CA ALA A 33 0.82 5.31 -18.54
C ALA A 33 -0.01 4.08 -18.91
N LYS A 34 0.62 2.95 -19.24
CA LYS A 34 -0.02 1.65 -19.51
C LYS A 34 0.00 0.73 -18.30
N GLY A 35 0.62 1.16 -17.20
CA GLY A 35 0.71 0.38 -15.97
C GLY A 35 -0.67 0.06 -15.40
N MET A 36 -0.78 -1.15 -14.84
CA MET A 36 -2.02 -1.68 -14.24
C MET A 36 -1.75 -2.27 -12.87
N PHE A 37 -2.82 -2.57 -12.15
CA PHE A 37 -2.80 -3.37 -10.94
C PHE A 37 -4.11 -4.14 -10.80
N ILE A 38 -4.14 -5.14 -9.92
CA ILE A 38 -5.32 -5.94 -9.64
C ILE A 38 -5.91 -5.58 -8.27
N ALA A 39 -7.14 -5.09 -8.27
CA ALA A 39 -7.97 -4.96 -7.08
C ALA A 39 -8.78 -6.25 -6.89
N GLU A 40 -8.67 -6.87 -5.70
CA GLU A 40 -9.35 -8.13 -5.36
C GLU A 40 -10.41 -7.92 -4.31
N SER A 41 -11.61 -8.35 -4.54
CA SER A 41 -12.84 -8.27 -3.74
C SER A 41 -13.67 -7.00 -3.96
N PRO A 42 -15.02 -7.09 -3.84
CA PRO A 42 -15.91 -5.95 -4.01
C PRO A 42 -15.51 -4.73 -3.16
N LYS A 43 -15.18 -4.95 -1.88
CA LYS A 43 -14.81 -3.86 -0.97
C LYS A 43 -13.54 -3.11 -1.40
N VAL A 44 -12.51 -3.84 -1.86
CA VAL A 44 -11.26 -3.25 -2.34
C VAL A 44 -11.50 -2.48 -3.64
N ILE A 45 -12.31 -3.06 -4.55
CA ILE A 45 -12.68 -2.42 -5.82
C ILE A 45 -13.47 -1.14 -5.58
N HIS A 46 -14.47 -1.15 -4.69
CA HIS A 46 -15.22 0.06 -4.34
C HIS A 46 -14.32 1.17 -3.83
N ARG A 47 -13.38 0.87 -2.94
CA ARG A 47 -12.42 1.85 -2.43
C ARG A 47 -11.49 2.40 -3.51
N ALA A 48 -11.07 1.56 -4.46
CA ALA A 48 -10.29 2.02 -5.59
C ALA A 48 -11.11 2.96 -6.50
N LEU A 49 -12.37 2.60 -6.81
CA LEU A 49 -13.28 3.45 -7.56
C LEU A 49 -13.57 4.79 -6.84
N ASP A 50 -13.72 4.77 -5.50
CA ASP A 50 -13.89 5.97 -4.69
C ASP A 50 -12.62 6.86 -4.72
N GLY A 51 -11.44 6.24 -4.82
CA GLY A 51 -10.16 6.91 -5.01
C GLY A 51 -9.89 7.40 -6.44
N GLY A 52 -10.86 7.24 -7.36
CA GLY A 52 -10.75 7.73 -8.75
C GLY A 52 -9.93 6.81 -9.68
N TYR A 53 -9.63 5.57 -9.27
CA TYR A 53 -8.94 4.62 -10.14
C TYR A 53 -9.86 4.07 -11.23
N GLU A 54 -9.34 4.00 -12.46
CA GLU A 54 -10.11 3.61 -13.64
C GLU A 54 -10.11 2.09 -13.83
N PRO A 55 -11.29 1.42 -13.89
CA PRO A 55 -11.39 0.01 -14.20
C PRO A 55 -11.16 -0.24 -15.69
N VAL A 56 -10.36 -1.27 -16.01
CA VAL A 56 -10.05 -1.69 -17.39
C VAL A 56 -10.86 -2.93 -17.77
N SER A 57 -10.93 -3.90 -16.87
CA SER A 57 -11.72 -5.12 -17.04
C SER A 57 -12.00 -5.77 -15.70
N LEU A 58 -12.95 -6.69 -15.67
CA LEU A 58 -13.31 -7.49 -14.49
C LEU A 58 -13.20 -8.99 -14.83
N LEU A 59 -12.84 -9.79 -13.82
CA LEU A 59 -12.84 -11.25 -13.90
C LEU A 59 -13.56 -11.82 -12.68
N MET A 60 -14.53 -12.69 -12.90
CA MET A 60 -15.34 -13.28 -11.83
C MET A 60 -16.02 -14.58 -12.27
N GLU A 61 -16.46 -15.36 -11.29
CA GLU A 61 -17.34 -16.48 -11.59
C GLU A 61 -18.73 -16.00 -12.07
N ARG A 62 -19.37 -16.81 -12.90
CA ARG A 62 -20.70 -16.52 -13.44
C ARG A 62 -21.74 -16.26 -12.34
N LYS A 63 -21.67 -17.00 -11.23
CA LYS A 63 -22.57 -16.83 -10.07
C LYS A 63 -22.47 -15.46 -9.41
N ASP A 64 -21.28 -14.83 -9.48
CA ASP A 64 -21.01 -13.55 -8.81
C ASP A 64 -21.59 -12.34 -9.56
N ILE A 65 -21.91 -12.48 -10.85
CA ILE A 65 -22.50 -11.40 -11.66
C ILE A 65 -23.79 -10.86 -11.02
N ALA A 66 -24.68 -11.75 -10.60
CA ALA A 66 -25.94 -11.37 -9.93
C ALA A 66 -25.79 -11.32 -8.40
N GLY A 67 -24.66 -11.75 -7.87
CA GLY A 67 -24.31 -11.84 -6.45
C GLY A 67 -23.37 -10.75 -5.99
N ALA A 68 -22.18 -11.16 -5.52
CA ALA A 68 -21.20 -10.29 -4.89
C ALA A 68 -20.68 -9.15 -5.78
N ALA A 69 -20.70 -9.30 -7.11
CA ALA A 69 -20.22 -8.31 -8.06
C ALA A 69 -21.27 -7.28 -8.48
N ARG A 70 -22.54 -7.47 -8.16
CA ARG A 70 -23.66 -6.65 -8.69
C ARG A 70 -23.43 -5.15 -8.51
N GLU A 71 -23.01 -4.72 -7.32
CA GLU A 71 -22.79 -3.30 -7.02
C GLU A 71 -21.54 -2.76 -7.73
N VAL A 72 -20.50 -3.57 -7.86
CA VAL A 72 -19.29 -3.22 -8.61
C VAL A 72 -19.64 -3.02 -10.08
N LEU A 73 -20.40 -3.93 -10.68
CA LEU A 73 -20.80 -3.86 -12.08
C LEU A 73 -21.67 -2.61 -12.38
N ALA A 74 -22.51 -2.22 -11.44
CA ALA A 74 -23.32 -0.99 -11.56
C ALA A 74 -22.43 0.27 -11.63
N ARG A 75 -21.23 0.24 -11.03
CA ARG A 75 -20.25 1.35 -11.06
C ARG A 75 -19.29 1.29 -12.24
N CYS A 76 -19.26 0.18 -12.98
CA CYS A 76 -18.34 -0.04 -14.10
C CYS A 76 -19.09 -0.24 -15.43
N PRO A 77 -19.94 0.73 -15.88
CA PRO A 77 -20.71 0.57 -17.11
C PRO A 77 -19.78 0.48 -18.33
N GLY A 78 -20.06 -0.51 -19.21
CA GLY A 78 -19.28 -0.70 -20.44
C GLY A 78 -17.92 -1.38 -20.28
N VAL A 79 -17.44 -1.59 -19.06
CA VAL A 79 -16.18 -2.31 -18.80
C VAL A 79 -16.37 -3.80 -19.12
N PRO A 80 -15.42 -4.44 -19.85
CA PRO A 80 -15.47 -5.88 -20.13
C PRO A 80 -15.48 -6.71 -18.85
N VAL A 81 -16.37 -7.70 -18.80
CA VAL A 81 -16.53 -8.63 -17.67
C VAL A 81 -16.27 -10.04 -18.18
N TYR A 82 -15.08 -10.55 -17.93
CA TYR A 82 -14.70 -11.90 -18.26
C TYR A 82 -15.27 -12.86 -17.21
N THR A 83 -15.89 -13.95 -17.65
CA THR A 83 -16.51 -14.91 -16.75
C THR A 83 -16.32 -16.33 -17.22
N ALA A 84 -16.25 -17.26 -16.28
CA ALA A 84 -16.27 -18.69 -16.48
C ALA A 84 -16.73 -19.40 -15.20
N ASP A 85 -16.77 -20.72 -15.24
CA ASP A 85 -17.00 -21.54 -14.06
C ASP A 85 -15.76 -21.55 -13.15
N GLU A 86 -15.94 -21.89 -11.87
CA GLU A 86 -14.88 -21.89 -10.84
C GLU A 86 -13.65 -22.69 -11.25
N GLU A 87 -13.85 -23.91 -11.78
CA GLU A 87 -12.75 -24.79 -12.21
C GLU A 87 -11.88 -24.13 -13.29
N LEU A 88 -12.52 -23.53 -14.28
CA LEU A 88 -11.83 -22.84 -15.37
C LEU A 88 -11.07 -21.59 -14.86
N LEU A 89 -11.66 -20.82 -13.97
CA LEU A 89 -11.00 -19.65 -13.36
C LEU A 89 -9.84 -20.06 -12.47
N CYS A 90 -9.96 -21.15 -11.72
CA CYS A 90 -8.87 -21.69 -10.91
C CYS A 90 -7.68 -22.12 -11.78
N ASN A 91 -7.95 -22.77 -12.91
CA ASN A 91 -6.93 -23.16 -13.89
C ASN A 91 -6.24 -21.93 -14.52
N LEU A 92 -7.00 -20.86 -14.79
CA LEU A 92 -6.46 -19.62 -15.35
C LEU A 92 -5.57 -18.86 -14.34
N THR A 93 -6.06 -18.68 -13.11
CA THR A 93 -5.40 -17.84 -12.10
C THR A 93 -4.40 -18.59 -11.22
N GLY A 94 -4.48 -19.92 -11.20
CA GLY A 94 -3.66 -20.80 -10.34
C GLY A 94 -4.16 -20.87 -8.89
N TYR A 95 -5.34 -20.31 -8.57
CA TYR A 95 -5.93 -20.34 -7.22
C TYR A 95 -7.45 -20.10 -7.28
N HIS A 96 -8.17 -20.51 -6.24
CA HIS A 96 -9.61 -20.24 -6.11
C HIS A 96 -9.87 -18.75 -5.83
N LEU A 97 -10.81 -18.15 -6.56
CA LEU A 97 -11.26 -16.77 -6.35
C LEU A 97 -12.17 -16.66 -5.10
N THR A 98 -11.59 -16.89 -3.93
CA THR A 98 -12.33 -16.95 -2.64
C THR A 98 -13.10 -15.67 -2.29
N ARG A 99 -12.85 -14.55 -2.98
CA ARG A 99 -13.48 -13.25 -2.77
C ARG A 99 -14.26 -12.73 -3.96
N GLY A 100 -14.52 -13.59 -4.92
CA GLY A 100 -15.52 -13.45 -5.98
C GLY A 100 -15.11 -12.60 -7.16
N VAL A 101 -14.36 -11.50 -7.02
CA VAL A 101 -14.13 -10.54 -8.10
C VAL A 101 -12.71 -10.04 -8.13
N LEU A 102 -12.10 -10.03 -9.32
CA LEU A 102 -10.88 -9.29 -9.65
C LEU A 102 -11.22 -8.14 -10.60
N CYS A 103 -10.57 -7.00 -10.41
CA CYS A 103 -10.64 -5.87 -11.32
C CYS A 103 -9.24 -5.43 -11.71
N ALA A 104 -8.93 -5.45 -13.00
CA ALA A 104 -7.75 -4.80 -13.54
C ALA A 104 -8.04 -3.30 -13.62
N MET A 105 -7.15 -2.49 -13.07
CA MET A 105 -7.29 -1.04 -12.99
C MET A 105 -6.03 -0.34 -13.48
N ARG A 106 -6.16 0.85 -14.06
CA ARG A 106 -5.03 1.68 -14.47
C ARG A 106 -4.28 2.22 -13.25
N ARG A 107 -2.96 2.29 -13.35
CA ARG A 107 -2.13 2.99 -12.38
C ARG A 107 -2.12 4.48 -12.73
N PRO A 108 -2.47 5.37 -11.80
CA PRO A 108 -2.31 6.80 -12.01
C PRO A 108 -0.83 7.19 -11.92
N GLY A 109 -0.49 8.38 -12.42
CA GLY A 109 0.76 9.04 -12.05
C GLY A 109 0.80 9.29 -10.55
N LEU A 110 1.97 9.14 -9.95
CA LEU A 110 2.13 9.39 -8.51
C LEU A 110 2.30 10.90 -8.26
N PRO A 111 1.72 11.44 -7.18
CA PRO A 111 1.97 12.80 -6.75
C PRO A 111 3.41 12.98 -6.28
N THR A 112 3.88 14.22 -6.18
CA THR A 112 5.18 14.53 -5.60
C THR A 112 5.16 14.39 -4.07
N VAL A 113 6.34 14.34 -3.45
CA VAL A 113 6.45 14.35 -1.98
C VAL A 113 5.88 15.64 -1.42
N GLU A 114 6.12 16.77 -2.07
CA GLU A 114 5.58 18.06 -1.70
C GLU A 114 4.05 18.08 -1.69
N ASP A 115 3.44 17.51 -2.74
CA ASP A 115 1.97 17.48 -2.88
C ASP A 115 1.32 16.73 -1.71
N ILE A 116 1.83 15.53 -1.38
CA ILE A 116 1.22 14.71 -0.31
C ILE A 116 1.58 15.16 1.10
N CYS A 117 2.67 15.91 1.25
CA CYS A 117 3.07 16.50 2.53
C CYS A 117 2.49 17.90 2.77
N ALA A 118 1.81 18.48 1.77
CA ALA A 118 1.15 19.78 1.91
C ALA A 118 0.03 19.67 2.98
N GLY A 119 0.19 20.41 4.09
CA GLY A 119 -0.75 20.36 5.22
C GLY A 119 -0.63 19.13 6.14
N ALA A 120 0.22 18.16 5.81
CA ALA A 120 0.44 17.00 6.65
C ALA A 120 1.22 17.34 7.92
N ALA A 121 0.84 16.72 9.05
CA ALA A 121 1.48 16.86 10.35
C ALA A 121 2.11 15.56 10.85
N ARG A 122 1.55 14.43 10.48
CA ARG A 122 2.01 13.07 10.87
C ARG A 122 2.14 12.20 9.64
N ILE A 123 3.38 11.88 9.24
CA ILE A 123 3.63 11.03 8.08
C ILE A 123 4.46 9.81 8.46
N VAL A 124 4.40 8.82 7.60
CA VAL A 124 5.15 7.57 7.73
C VAL A 124 6.15 7.46 6.60
N VAL A 125 7.37 7.04 6.88
CA VAL A 125 8.34 6.64 5.87
C VAL A 125 8.66 5.16 6.03
N LEU A 126 8.51 4.39 4.97
CA LEU A 126 8.90 2.98 4.94
C LEU A 126 10.24 2.84 4.24
N GLU A 127 11.25 2.35 4.96
CA GLU A 127 12.57 2.07 4.39
C GLU A 127 12.73 0.58 4.12
N ASN A 128 12.81 0.21 2.82
CA ASN A 128 13.08 -1.16 2.36
C ASN A 128 12.10 -2.23 2.90
N VAL A 129 10.87 -1.87 3.17
CA VAL A 129 9.83 -2.84 3.57
C VAL A 129 9.40 -3.64 2.34
N GLN A 130 9.97 -4.83 2.17
CA GLN A 130 9.81 -5.63 0.95
C GLN A 130 8.62 -6.58 0.99
N ASN A 131 8.10 -6.93 2.19
CA ASN A 131 6.95 -7.83 2.29
C ASN A 131 5.64 -7.06 2.00
N PRO A 132 4.93 -7.38 0.90
CA PRO A 132 3.68 -6.69 0.55
C PRO A 132 2.56 -6.88 1.58
N THR A 133 2.64 -7.92 2.41
CA THR A 133 1.70 -8.11 3.53
C THR A 133 1.93 -7.04 4.60
N ASN A 134 3.19 -6.75 4.94
CA ASN A 134 3.50 -5.72 5.92
C ASN A 134 3.20 -4.32 5.39
N VAL A 135 3.54 -4.04 4.12
CA VAL A 135 3.11 -2.78 3.48
C VAL A 135 1.60 -2.59 3.60
N GLY A 136 0.80 -3.59 3.20
CA GLY A 136 -0.66 -3.51 3.30
C GLY A 136 -1.18 -3.32 4.72
N ALA A 137 -0.59 -4.00 5.70
CA ALA A 137 -0.98 -3.88 7.11
C ALA A 137 -0.61 -2.50 7.69
N ILE A 138 0.56 -1.96 7.33
CA ILE A 138 1.00 -0.61 7.73
C ILE A 138 0.05 0.44 7.15
N PHE A 139 -0.29 0.36 5.86
CA PHE A 139 -1.26 1.27 5.23
C PHE A 139 -2.62 1.24 5.93
N ARG A 140 -3.07 0.05 6.33
CA ARG A 140 -4.32 -0.08 7.07
C ARG A 140 -4.25 0.59 8.44
N SER A 141 -3.16 0.42 9.15
CA SER A 141 -2.93 1.08 10.44
C SER A 141 -2.77 2.59 10.29
N ALA A 142 -2.02 3.06 9.30
CA ALA A 142 -1.81 4.46 9.01
C ALA A 142 -3.15 5.20 8.74
N ALA A 143 -3.97 4.65 7.84
CA ALA A 143 -5.28 5.21 7.53
C ALA A 143 -6.23 5.19 8.73
N ALA A 144 -6.22 4.10 9.53
CA ALA A 144 -7.10 3.95 10.68
C ALA A 144 -6.72 4.83 11.88
N LEU A 145 -5.44 5.19 12.01
CA LEU A 145 -4.88 5.87 13.17
C LEU A 145 -4.46 7.32 12.88
N GLY A 146 -4.92 7.88 11.75
CA GLY A 146 -4.82 9.30 11.46
C GLY A 146 -3.42 9.76 11.03
N MET A 147 -2.65 8.90 10.33
CA MET A 147 -1.48 9.35 9.58
C MET A 147 -1.95 10.04 8.30
N ASP A 148 -1.32 11.17 7.96
CA ASP A 148 -1.73 12.01 6.84
C ASP A 148 -1.21 11.50 5.50
N ALA A 149 -0.01 10.90 5.47
CA ALA A 149 0.61 10.37 4.25
C ALA A 149 1.61 9.24 4.54
N VAL A 150 1.91 8.45 3.50
CA VAL A 150 2.94 7.40 3.54
C VAL A 150 3.95 7.62 2.41
N LEU A 151 5.21 7.72 2.75
CA LEU A 151 6.35 7.71 1.83
C LEU A 151 7.00 6.34 1.80
N LEU A 152 7.44 5.91 0.65
CA LEU A 152 8.15 4.63 0.48
C LEU A 152 9.50 4.86 -0.19
N THR A 153 10.56 4.25 0.33
CA THR A 153 11.83 4.25 -0.41
C THR A 153 11.76 3.30 -1.61
N PRO A 154 12.63 3.46 -2.62
CA PRO A 154 12.58 2.65 -3.85
C PRO A 154 12.68 1.14 -3.63
N GLY A 155 13.24 0.69 -2.49
CA GLY A 155 13.36 -0.73 -2.12
C GLY A 155 12.09 -1.36 -1.55
N CYS A 156 11.03 -0.59 -1.33
CA CYS A 156 9.76 -1.11 -0.79
C CYS A 156 8.92 -1.84 -1.85
N SER A 157 8.12 -2.80 -1.41
CA SER A 157 7.02 -3.33 -2.22
C SER A 157 5.97 -2.25 -2.51
N GLY A 158 5.39 -2.31 -3.71
CA GLY A 158 4.37 -1.33 -4.12
C GLY A 158 3.06 -1.46 -3.33
N PRO A 159 2.45 -0.34 -2.90
CA PRO A 159 1.13 -0.37 -2.25
C PRO A 159 0.02 -0.92 -3.14
N LEU A 160 0.14 -0.76 -4.47
CA LEU A 160 -0.81 -1.29 -5.45
C LEU A 160 -0.53 -2.76 -5.85
N TYR A 161 0.48 -3.41 -5.26
CA TYR A 161 0.61 -4.85 -5.41
C TYR A 161 -0.65 -5.52 -4.89
N ARG A 162 -1.16 -6.51 -5.62
CA ARG A 162 -2.41 -7.21 -5.28
C ARG A 162 -2.47 -7.61 -3.81
N ARG A 163 -1.37 -8.14 -3.28
CA ARG A 163 -1.27 -8.56 -1.87
C ARG A 163 -1.39 -7.36 -0.91
N SER A 164 -0.70 -6.26 -1.19
CA SER A 164 -0.76 -5.05 -0.37
C SER A 164 -2.18 -4.45 -0.36
N ALA A 165 -2.77 -4.26 -1.53
CA ALA A 165 -4.13 -3.74 -1.67
C ALA A 165 -5.17 -4.61 -0.95
N ARG A 166 -5.02 -5.94 -1.04
CA ARG A 166 -5.90 -6.91 -0.37
C ARG A 166 -5.76 -6.89 1.15
N VAL A 167 -4.53 -6.93 1.67
CA VAL A 167 -4.27 -6.94 3.13
C VAL A 167 -4.68 -5.61 3.76
N SER A 168 -4.45 -4.50 3.08
CA SER A 168 -4.92 -3.19 3.52
C SER A 168 -6.45 -3.06 3.50
N MET A 169 -7.16 -4.02 2.93
CA MET A 169 -8.59 -3.90 2.63
C MET A 169 -8.92 -2.70 1.74
N GLY A 170 -7.95 -2.22 0.94
CA GLY A 170 -8.07 -1.07 0.05
C GLY A 170 -7.79 0.29 0.70
N THR A 171 -7.24 0.35 1.92
CA THR A 171 -6.85 1.65 2.50
C THR A 171 -5.68 2.31 1.77
N VAL A 172 -4.92 1.55 0.96
CA VAL A 172 -3.92 2.11 0.03
C VAL A 172 -4.51 3.11 -0.96
N PHE A 173 -5.82 3.12 -1.17
CA PHE A 173 -6.55 4.08 -2.02
C PHE A 173 -7.12 5.27 -1.23
N GLN A 174 -7.03 5.24 0.10
CA GLN A 174 -7.65 6.23 0.99
C GLN A 174 -6.66 7.19 1.65
N ILE A 175 -5.39 6.80 1.75
CA ILE A 175 -4.32 7.63 2.30
C ILE A 175 -3.34 8.01 1.18
N PRO A 176 -2.95 9.29 1.06
CA PRO A 176 -1.97 9.73 0.07
C PRO A 176 -0.62 9.02 0.26
N TRP A 177 0.02 8.66 -0.84
CA TRP A 177 1.35 8.05 -0.79
C TRP A 177 2.12 8.28 -2.09
N THR A 178 3.45 8.25 -1.98
CA THR A 178 4.37 8.26 -3.12
C THR A 178 5.69 7.60 -2.76
N PHE A 179 6.54 7.38 -3.77
CA PHE A 179 7.92 6.98 -3.51
C PHE A 179 8.80 8.21 -3.32
N THR A 180 9.77 8.10 -2.41
CA THR A 180 10.87 9.06 -2.33
C THR A 180 11.80 8.86 -3.53
N GLY A 181 12.60 9.87 -3.85
CA GLY A 181 13.76 9.70 -4.72
C GLY A 181 14.93 9.04 -3.97
N ASP A 182 16.10 9.69 -4.03
CA ASP A 182 17.29 9.26 -3.30
C ASP A 182 17.05 9.27 -1.79
N TRP A 183 17.36 8.14 -1.13
CA TRP A 183 17.18 7.96 0.32
C TRP A 183 18.43 7.31 0.95
N PRO A 184 18.88 7.79 2.13
CA PRO A 184 18.32 8.87 2.95
C PRO A 184 18.78 10.28 2.54
N GLY A 185 19.64 10.43 1.56
CA GLY A 185 20.27 11.67 1.18
C GLY A 185 19.30 12.83 0.95
N GLU A 186 18.79 12.94 -0.27
CA GLU A 186 17.88 14.03 -0.67
C GLU A 186 16.49 13.89 -0.01
N GLY A 187 16.00 12.67 0.20
CA GLY A 187 14.68 12.46 0.80
C GLY A 187 14.57 13.03 2.22
N MET A 188 15.58 12.85 3.08
CA MET A 188 15.58 13.45 4.42
C MET A 188 15.76 14.97 4.37
N ALA A 189 16.60 15.49 3.45
CA ALA A 189 16.74 16.92 3.27
C ALA A 189 15.42 17.57 2.81
N GLN A 190 14.65 16.88 1.96
CA GLN A 190 13.33 17.31 1.50
C GLN A 190 12.33 17.36 2.67
N LEU A 191 12.29 16.34 3.54
CA LEU A 191 11.45 16.33 4.73
C LEU A 191 11.79 17.49 5.70
N SER A 192 13.08 17.76 5.89
CA SER A 192 13.53 18.89 6.71
C SER A 192 13.07 20.23 6.12
N ARG A 193 13.18 20.44 4.81
CA ARG A 193 12.66 21.66 4.13
C ARG A 193 11.15 21.82 4.27
N LEU A 194 10.41 20.70 4.34
CA LEU A 194 8.96 20.68 4.58
C LEU A 194 8.58 20.87 6.04
N GLY A 195 9.58 21.01 6.94
CA GLY A 195 9.41 21.29 8.37
C GLY A 195 9.19 20.04 9.23
N PHE A 196 9.39 18.84 8.71
CA PHE A 196 9.26 17.61 9.49
C PHE A 196 10.49 17.36 10.37
N LYS A 197 10.24 17.02 11.63
CA LYS A 197 11.17 16.29 12.47
C LYS A 197 11.08 14.80 12.15
N THR A 198 12.20 14.10 12.17
CA THR A 198 12.30 12.69 11.80
C THR A 198 12.56 11.82 13.02
N ALA A 199 11.80 10.72 13.15
CA ALA A 199 11.91 9.77 14.26
C ALA A 199 12.13 8.35 13.72
N ALA A 200 13.36 7.84 13.86
CA ALA A 200 13.74 6.47 13.48
C ALA A 200 13.25 5.45 14.52
N MET A 201 12.40 4.49 14.10
CA MET A 201 12.03 3.34 14.93
C MET A 201 13.20 2.34 14.94
N ALA A 202 14.10 2.46 15.91
CA ALA A 202 15.30 1.61 16.01
C ALA A 202 15.71 1.41 17.46
N LEU A 203 16.45 0.32 17.69
CA LEU A 203 17.09 0.04 18.99
C LEU A 203 18.53 0.56 18.95
N SER A 204 18.80 1.58 19.72
CA SER A 204 20.16 2.08 20.01
C SER A 204 20.23 2.51 21.48
N ASP A 205 21.43 2.67 22.00
CA ASP A 205 21.64 3.00 23.42
C ASP A 205 21.01 4.35 23.80
N ASP A 206 20.94 5.28 22.86
CA ASP A 206 20.36 6.60 23.01
C ASP A 206 18.87 6.70 22.61
N SER A 207 18.22 5.58 22.26
CA SER A 207 16.80 5.59 21.88
C SER A 207 15.92 6.03 23.04
N ILE A 208 15.09 7.05 22.78
CA ILE A 208 14.06 7.50 23.72
C ILE A 208 12.80 6.64 23.61
N SER A 209 12.02 6.61 24.67
CA SER A 209 10.73 5.89 24.64
C SER A 209 9.73 6.58 23.72
N ILE A 210 8.89 5.79 23.02
CA ILE A 210 7.88 6.29 22.08
C ILE A 210 6.83 7.20 22.73
N ASP A 211 6.67 7.15 24.05
CA ASP A 211 5.77 7.99 24.83
C ASP A 211 6.44 9.31 25.34
N ASP A 212 7.65 9.59 24.89
CA ASP A 212 8.34 10.84 25.23
C ASP A 212 7.53 12.04 24.72
N ARG A 213 7.24 12.98 25.63
CA ARG A 213 6.40 14.14 25.36
C ARG A 213 6.96 15.06 24.27
N ARG A 214 8.26 15.06 24.03
CA ARG A 214 8.90 15.83 22.95
C ARG A 214 8.34 15.44 21.59
N LEU A 215 8.14 14.13 21.35
CA LEU A 215 7.59 13.63 20.09
C LEU A 215 6.16 14.11 19.85
N MET A 216 5.36 14.14 20.92
CA MET A 216 3.97 14.60 20.85
C MET A 216 3.88 16.11 20.64
N ALA A 217 4.87 16.88 21.11
CA ALA A 217 4.93 18.33 20.98
C ALA A 217 5.37 18.80 19.58
N GLU A 218 5.98 17.92 18.77
CA GLU A 218 6.38 18.28 17.42
C GLU A 218 5.16 18.63 16.54
N GLU A 219 5.24 19.75 15.87
CA GLU A 219 4.18 20.20 14.97
C GLU A 219 4.06 19.26 13.78
N LYS A 220 5.20 18.86 13.20
CA LYS A 220 5.30 17.92 12.09
C LYS A 220 6.29 16.81 12.41
N LEU A 221 5.84 15.55 12.35
CA LEU A 221 6.66 14.39 12.66
C LEU A 221 6.56 13.33 11.55
N ALA A 222 7.72 12.89 11.06
CA ALA A 222 7.86 11.75 10.16
C ALA A 222 8.39 10.54 10.94
N VAL A 223 7.58 9.49 11.05
CA VAL A 223 7.96 8.22 11.69
C VAL A 223 8.55 7.30 10.65
N ILE A 224 9.81 6.87 10.83
CA ILE A 224 10.54 6.04 9.87
C ILE A 224 10.60 4.61 10.38
N LEU A 225 10.11 3.66 9.56
CA LEU A 225 10.05 2.23 9.84
C LEU A 225 10.94 1.47 8.87
N GLY A 226 11.78 0.60 9.38
CA GLY A 226 12.70 -0.22 8.61
C GLY A 226 12.14 -1.57 8.18
N SER A 227 12.96 -2.34 7.45
CA SER A 227 12.66 -3.71 7.03
C SER A 227 12.59 -4.68 8.21
N GLU A 228 12.02 -5.87 7.98
CA GLU A 228 11.84 -6.91 9.00
C GLU A 228 13.13 -7.61 9.42
N GLY A 229 14.17 -7.58 8.57
CA GLY A 229 15.46 -8.23 8.84
C GLY A 229 16.49 -7.26 9.37
N ASP A 230 16.87 -6.31 8.54
CA ASP A 230 18.00 -5.41 8.82
C ASP A 230 17.56 -4.14 9.57
N GLY A 231 16.27 -3.89 9.71
CA GLY A 231 15.75 -2.65 10.30
C GLY A 231 16.00 -1.43 9.41
N LEU A 232 16.33 -0.31 10.04
CA LEU A 232 16.77 0.92 9.38
C LEU A 232 18.27 0.90 9.15
N THR A 233 18.73 1.54 8.07
CA THR A 233 20.16 1.70 7.83
C THR A 233 20.79 2.63 8.90
N GLU A 234 22.04 2.37 9.28
CA GLU A 234 22.79 3.23 10.20
C GLU A 234 22.84 4.68 9.72
N THR A 235 22.94 4.88 8.41
CA THR A 235 22.94 6.22 7.79
C THR A 235 21.62 6.94 8.00
N THR A 236 20.49 6.24 7.93
CA THR A 236 19.16 6.80 8.21
C THR A 236 19.05 7.16 9.69
N ILE A 237 19.40 6.24 10.59
CA ILE A 237 19.35 6.48 12.05
C ILE A 237 20.20 7.70 12.42
N ALA A 238 21.45 7.77 11.95
CA ALA A 238 22.35 8.86 12.26
C ALA A 238 21.91 10.26 11.77
N ARG A 239 20.99 10.31 10.80
CA ARG A 239 20.46 11.57 10.25
C ARG A 239 19.11 11.97 10.84
N CYS A 240 18.46 11.12 11.61
CA CYS A 240 17.20 11.42 12.25
C CYS A 240 17.35 12.39 13.42
N ASP A 241 16.33 13.22 13.65
CA ASP A 241 16.28 14.09 14.84
C ASP A 241 16.09 13.27 16.13
N TYR A 242 15.41 12.14 16.04
CA TYR A 242 15.12 11.23 17.15
C TYR A 242 15.36 9.77 16.75
N THR A 243 15.89 8.98 17.66
CA THR A 243 15.80 7.52 17.63
C THR A 243 14.82 7.08 18.72
N ILE A 244 13.79 6.33 18.35
CA ILE A 244 12.69 5.99 19.25
C ILE A 244 12.48 4.50 19.32
N LYS A 245 12.08 4.01 20.50
CA LYS A 245 11.77 2.60 20.73
C LYS A 245 10.47 2.39 21.48
N ILE A 246 9.81 1.29 21.19
CA ILE A 246 8.72 0.76 22.01
C ILE A 246 9.38 -0.01 23.16
N PRO A 247 9.13 0.34 24.44
CA PRO A 247 9.64 -0.46 25.56
C PRO A 247 9.16 -1.90 25.49
N MET A 248 10.07 -2.86 25.55
CA MET A 248 9.76 -4.29 25.46
C MET A 248 10.00 -4.97 26.80
N TYR A 249 9.37 -6.11 27.02
CA TYR A 249 9.48 -6.95 28.19
C TYR A 249 10.03 -8.34 27.84
N HIS A 250 10.45 -9.09 28.82
CA HIS A 250 10.88 -10.48 28.70
C HIS A 250 12.04 -10.74 27.73
N GLY A 251 12.89 -9.75 27.48
CA GLY A 251 14.03 -9.89 26.57
C GLY A 251 13.62 -9.97 25.08
N VAL A 252 12.41 -9.56 24.73
CA VAL A 252 12.00 -9.43 23.32
C VAL A 252 12.62 -8.15 22.75
N ASP A 253 13.33 -8.26 21.64
CA ASP A 253 14.04 -7.12 21.02
C ASP A 253 13.12 -6.27 20.16
N SER A 254 12.19 -6.89 19.40
CA SER A 254 11.35 -6.15 18.44
C SER A 254 9.99 -6.81 18.23
N LEU A 255 9.08 -6.03 17.63
CA LEU A 255 7.81 -6.50 17.06
C LEU A 255 7.94 -6.59 15.53
N ASN A 256 7.08 -7.41 14.91
CA ASN A 256 6.87 -7.31 13.47
C ASN A 256 6.57 -5.85 13.09
N VAL A 257 7.12 -5.37 11.97
CA VAL A 257 7.05 -3.96 11.57
C VAL A 257 5.61 -3.44 11.44
N ALA A 258 4.66 -4.28 11.02
CA ALA A 258 3.25 -3.87 10.95
C ALA A 258 2.62 -3.74 12.35
N ALA A 259 3.02 -4.56 13.32
CA ALA A 259 2.58 -4.42 14.71
C ALA A 259 3.21 -3.18 15.37
N ALA A 260 4.52 -2.99 15.18
CA ALA A 260 5.24 -1.81 15.66
C ALA A 260 4.62 -0.52 15.11
N SER A 261 4.26 -0.50 13.81
CA SER A 261 3.62 0.65 13.17
C SER A 261 2.30 1.02 13.83
N ALA A 262 1.45 0.03 14.16
CA ALA A 262 0.16 0.30 14.79
C ALA A 262 0.32 0.94 16.18
N VAL A 263 1.29 0.45 16.97
CA VAL A 263 1.61 1.04 18.29
C VAL A 263 2.14 2.46 18.12
N ALA A 264 3.07 2.67 17.17
CA ALA A 264 3.67 3.96 16.90
C ALA A 264 2.61 4.99 16.45
N PHE A 265 1.75 4.62 15.52
CA PHE A 265 0.73 5.53 15.00
C PHE A 265 -0.33 5.87 16.06
N TRP A 266 -0.72 4.90 16.87
CA TRP A 266 -1.61 5.17 18.00
C TRP A 266 -1.00 6.17 18.99
N GLN A 267 0.26 6.00 19.35
CA GLN A 267 0.94 6.85 20.32
C GLN A 267 1.25 8.23 19.77
N LEU A 268 1.69 8.33 18.52
CA LEU A 268 2.23 9.56 17.94
C LEU A 268 1.22 10.35 17.07
N ARG A 269 -0.04 9.89 16.98
CA ARG A 269 -1.08 10.62 16.25
C ARG A 269 -1.28 12.03 16.82
N LYS A 270 -1.70 12.95 15.98
CA LYS A 270 -2.12 14.27 16.44
C LYS A 270 -3.46 14.14 17.19
N GLY A 271 -3.53 14.65 18.38
CA GLY A 271 -4.75 14.65 19.20
C GLY A 271 -5.82 15.58 18.65
#